data_5efc8770062e30c2d34b53b8d9060c36
#
_entry.id   5efc8770062e30c2d34b53b8d9060c36
#
_cell.length_a   1.000
_cell.length_b   1.000
_cell.length_c   1.000
_cell.angle_alpha   90.00
_cell.angle_beta   90.00
_cell.angle_gamma   90.00
#
_symmetry.space_group_name_H-M   'P 1'
#
loop_
_entity.id
_entity.type
_entity.pdbx_description
1 polymer ?
#
loop_
_entity_poly.entity_id
_entity_poly.type
_entity_poly.pdbx_seq_one_letter_code
_entity_poly.pdbx_strand_id
1 'polypeptide(L)'
;MPDKSIKLLTYNVHSCIGNDRKLDPGRIASVIAEAGADIVALQEVRRRTGGIDQAYLIASLLKMQAHFHPALSVAEEQYGDAIITALPTSAVKAGPLPSIGEQRGALSVEVLVGDRKLLVVNTHLGLRGRERIRQMTTLLNSGWLRGAMEEPLPCVLCGDFNAIPSSATYRLVARSLKDAQLGGTAAPRATFPSRYPLMRLDHIFVTDDLVVKRAAVLQNRLTKVASDHLPLFAEISFA
;
A
#
# COMPACT_ATOMS: atom_id res chain seq x y z
N MET A 1 -10.10 -9.08 25.87
CA MET A 1 -10.98 -9.19 24.69
C MET A 1 -10.18 -9.91 23.61
N PRO A 2 -10.75 -10.73 22.72
CA PRO A 2 -9.99 -11.31 21.65
C PRO A 2 -9.35 -10.17 20.82
N ASP A 3 -8.08 -10.30 20.53
CA ASP A 3 -7.30 -9.32 19.77
C ASP A 3 -7.99 -9.05 18.42
N LYS A 4 -8.43 -7.81 18.22
CA LYS A 4 -9.15 -7.40 17.00
C LYS A 4 -8.23 -7.58 15.80
N SER A 5 -8.57 -8.50 14.91
CA SER A 5 -7.82 -8.68 13.68
C SER A 5 -8.06 -7.47 12.75
N ILE A 6 -7.01 -7.04 12.08
CA ILE A 6 -6.99 -5.91 11.15
C ILE A 6 -6.74 -6.46 9.75
N LYS A 7 -7.60 -6.10 8.82
CA LYS A 7 -7.51 -6.51 7.42
C LYS A 7 -6.93 -5.36 6.60
N LEU A 8 -5.78 -5.59 6.00
CA LEU A 8 -5.04 -4.62 5.20
C LEU A 8 -4.89 -5.10 3.76
N LEU A 9 -5.04 -4.17 2.81
CA LEU A 9 -4.85 -4.41 1.39
C LEU A 9 -3.83 -3.41 0.85
N THR A 10 -2.86 -3.86 0.05
CA THR A 10 -2.08 -2.98 -0.84
C THR A 10 -2.42 -3.29 -2.29
N TYR A 11 -2.61 -2.24 -3.09
CA TYR A 11 -3.06 -2.38 -4.47
C TYR A 11 -2.60 -1.22 -5.36
N ASN A 12 -1.72 -1.51 -6.32
CA ASN A 12 -1.45 -0.60 -7.42
C ASN A 12 -2.65 -0.63 -8.37
N VAL A 13 -3.35 0.50 -8.52
CA VAL A 13 -4.61 0.59 -9.25
C VAL A 13 -4.47 1.10 -10.68
N HIS A 14 -3.23 1.35 -11.15
CA HIS A 14 -2.95 1.78 -12.53
C HIS A 14 -3.88 2.93 -12.97
N SER A 15 -3.97 3.98 -12.16
CA SER A 15 -4.87 5.12 -12.40
C SER A 15 -6.35 4.74 -12.57
N CYS A 16 -6.78 3.63 -11.97
CA CYS A 16 -8.10 3.01 -12.15
C CYS A 16 -8.43 2.64 -13.60
N ILE A 17 -7.42 2.48 -14.45
CA ILE A 17 -7.55 2.02 -15.83
C ILE A 17 -7.32 0.51 -15.88
N GLY A 18 -8.36 -0.22 -16.18
CA GLY A 18 -8.30 -1.67 -16.23
C GLY A 18 -7.56 -2.21 -17.46
N ASN A 19 -7.31 -3.52 -17.46
CA ASN A 19 -6.75 -4.24 -18.62
C ASN A 19 -7.63 -4.20 -19.87
N ASP A 20 -8.89 -3.78 -19.73
CA ASP A 20 -9.84 -3.48 -20.79
C ASP A 20 -9.74 -2.02 -21.28
N ARG A 21 -8.77 -1.25 -20.76
CA ARG A 21 -8.52 0.17 -21.05
C ARG A 21 -9.66 1.11 -20.63
N LYS A 22 -10.54 0.68 -19.73
CA LYS A 22 -11.62 1.52 -19.21
C LYS A 22 -11.22 2.10 -17.86
N LEU A 23 -11.41 3.41 -17.72
CA LEU A 23 -11.30 4.11 -16.43
C LEU A 23 -12.52 3.81 -15.59
N ASP A 24 -12.34 3.16 -14.44
CA ASP A 24 -13.44 2.74 -13.57
C ASP A 24 -13.00 2.63 -12.09
N PRO A 25 -13.03 3.76 -11.35
CA PRO A 25 -12.76 3.74 -9.91
C PRO A 25 -13.78 2.91 -9.11
N GLY A 26 -15.03 2.77 -9.60
CA GLY A 26 -16.05 1.94 -8.97
C GLY A 26 -15.68 0.46 -8.98
N ARG A 27 -15.00 0.01 -10.02
CA ARG A 27 -14.45 -1.34 -10.11
C ARG A 27 -13.39 -1.60 -9.05
N ILE A 28 -12.50 -0.63 -8.81
CA ILE A 28 -11.52 -0.71 -7.72
C ILE A 28 -12.22 -0.77 -6.37
N ALA A 29 -13.23 0.07 -6.13
CA ALA A 29 -14.04 0.02 -4.92
C ALA A 29 -14.71 -1.36 -4.71
N SER A 30 -15.21 -1.99 -5.78
CA SER A 30 -15.79 -3.34 -5.71
C SER A 30 -14.76 -4.40 -5.31
N VAL A 31 -13.53 -4.35 -5.84
CA VAL A 31 -12.43 -5.24 -5.44
C VAL A 31 -12.12 -5.09 -3.94
N ILE A 32 -12.06 -3.84 -3.44
CA ILE A 32 -11.76 -3.55 -2.04
C ILE A 32 -12.91 -4.04 -1.13
N ALA A 33 -14.16 -3.81 -1.53
CA ALA A 33 -15.33 -4.26 -0.80
C ALA A 33 -15.39 -5.79 -0.68
N GLU A 34 -15.10 -6.53 -1.77
CA GLU A 34 -15.00 -7.99 -1.74
C GLU A 34 -13.90 -8.50 -0.81
N ALA A 35 -12.80 -7.77 -0.69
CA ALA A 35 -11.71 -8.08 0.22
C ALA A 35 -12.08 -7.85 1.70
N GLY A 36 -13.03 -6.96 1.97
CA GLY A 36 -13.45 -6.58 3.32
C GLY A 36 -12.32 -5.95 4.13
N ALA A 37 -11.44 -5.17 3.49
CA ALA A 37 -10.28 -4.55 4.12
C ALA A 37 -10.68 -3.36 5.00
N ASP A 38 -10.08 -3.26 6.19
CA ASP A 38 -10.22 -2.11 7.10
C ASP A 38 -9.32 -0.94 6.69
N ILE A 39 -8.15 -1.27 6.10
CA ILE A 39 -7.12 -0.32 5.66
C ILE A 39 -6.66 -0.71 4.26
N VAL A 40 -6.58 0.26 3.36
CA VAL A 40 -6.21 0.07 1.96
C VAL A 40 -5.12 1.05 1.56
N ALA A 41 -3.98 0.55 1.15
CA ALA A 41 -2.88 1.32 0.58
C ALA A 41 -2.93 1.24 -0.95
N LEU A 42 -3.22 2.35 -1.60
CA LEU A 42 -3.32 2.45 -3.05
C LEU A 42 -2.10 3.15 -3.63
N GLN A 43 -1.61 2.67 -4.76
CA GLN A 43 -0.57 3.31 -5.56
C GLN A 43 -1.15 3.65 -6.94
N GLU A 44 -0.53 4.60 -7.60
CA GLU A 44 -0.94 5.11 -8.91
C GLU A 44 -2.36 5.72 -8.94
N VAL A 45 -2.69 6.49 -7.94
CA VAL A 45 -3.98 7.18 -7.86
C VAL A 45 -3.85 8.56 -8.48
N ARG A 46 -4.85 8.99 -9.26
CA ARG A 46 -4.91 10.32 -9.86
C ARG A 46 -5.95 11.22 -9.20
N ARG A 47 -5.60 12.49 -9.16
CA ARG A 47 -6.48 13.59 -8.78
C ARG A 47 -6.35 14.70 -9.81
N ARG A 48 -7.46 15.19 -10.34
CA ARG A 48 -7.51 16.33 -11.25
C ARG A 48 -8.23 17.49 -10.57
N THR A 49 -7.63 18.68 -10.62
CA THR A 49 -8.28 19.90 -10.11
C THR A 49 -9.55 20.18 -10.91
N GLY A 50 -10.68 20.33 -10.21
CA GLY A 50 -12.00 20.47 -10.86
C GLY A 50 -12.54 19.23 -11.56
N GLY A 51 -11.86 18.08 -11.40
CA GLY A 51 -12.23 16.79 -11.98
C GLY A 51 -12.37 15.68 -10.94
N ILE A 52 -12.09 14.45 -11.35
CA ILE A 52 -12.20 13.27 -10.49
C ILE A 52 -10.98 13.20 -9.56
N ASP A 53 -11.25 13.06 -8.26
CA ASP A 53 -10.32 12.60 -7.26
C ASP A 53 -10.59 11.11 -7.01
N GLN A 54 -9.72 10.24 -7.56
CA GLN A 54 -9.93 8.79 -7.52
C GLN A 54 -9.92 8.25 -6.09
N ALA A 55 -9.01 8.73 -5.23
CA ALA A 55 -8.93 8.27 -3.85
C ALA A 55 -10.19 8.60 -3.06
N TYR A 56 -10.66 9.85 -3.14
CA TYR A 56 -11.88 10.28 -2.44
C TYR A 56 -13.13 9.64 -3.00
N LEU A 57 -13.20 9.41 -4.33
CA LEU A 57 -14.33 8.72 -4.94
C LEU A 57 -14.41 7.26 -4.45
N ILE A 58 -13.28 6.53 -4.46
CA ILE A 58 -13.22 5.14 -3.95
C ILE A 58 -13.60 5.11 -2.47
N ALA A 59 -13.03 6.01 -1.66
CA ALA A 59 -13.34 6.10 -0.23
C ALA A 59 -14.82 6.40 0.04
N SER A 60 -15.42 7.30 -0.72
CA SER A 60 -16.85 7.64 -0.62
C SER A 60 -17.74 6.42 -0.91
N LEU A 61 -17.43 5.65 -1.97
CA LEU A 61 -18.16 4.44 -2.31
C LEU A 61 -18.07 3.37 -1.21
N LEU A 62 -16.95 3.34 -0.47
CA LEU A 62 -16.69 2.41 0.62
C LEU A 62 -17.12 2.94 2.00
N LYS A 63 -17.55 4.21 2.12
CA LYS A 63 -17.82 4.92 3.38
C LYS A 63 -16.59 4.94 4.30
N MET A 64 -15.41 5.17 3.73
CA MET A 64 -14.12 5.24 4.41
C MET A 64 -13.52 6.65 4.31
N GLN A 65 -12.49 6.94 5.11
CA GLN A 65 -11.68 8.15 5.01
C GLN A 65 -10.53 7.94 4.02
N ALA A 66 -10.15 8.98 3.29
CA ALA A 66 -9.00 8.95 2.38
C ALA A 66 -7.95 9.98 2.79
N HIS A 67 -6.69 9.56 2.73
CA HIS A 67 -5.51 10.40 2.79
C HIS A 67 -4.75 10.22 1.49
N PHE A 68 -4.50 11.30 0.76
CA PHE A 68 -3.80 11.27 -0.53
C PHE A 68 -2.55 12.14 -0.48
N HIS A 69 -1.45 11.63 -1.03
CA HIS A 69 -0.20 12.36 -1.22
C HIS A 69 0.20 12.35 -2.70
N PRO A 70 0.26 13.53 -3.36
CA PRO A 70 0.79 13.62 -4.72
C PRO A 70 2.32 13.49 -4.68
N ALA A 71 2.86 12.44 -5.27
CA ALA A 71 4.28 12.31 -5.53
C ALA A 71 4.70 13.20 -6.71
N LEU A 72 3.82 13.32 -7.71
CA LEU A 72 4.03 14.13 -8.92
C LEU A 72 2.82 15.05 -9.15
N SER A 73 3.10 16.32 -9.48
CA SER A 73 2.09 17.28 -9.91
C SER A 73 2.50 17.90 -11.23
N VAL A 74 1.64 17.81 -12.26
CA VAL A 74 1.86 18.38 -13.59
C VAL A 74 0.58 19.09 -14.02
N ALA A 75 0.66 20.41 -14.19
CA ALA A 75 -0.49 21.25 -14.47
C ALA A 75 -1.63 21.01 -13.47
N GLU A 76 -2.80 20.62 -13.94
CA GLU A 76 -3.98 20.35 -13.12
C GLU A 76 -4.07 18.90 -12.59
N GLU A 77 -3.12 18.05 -12.95
CA GLU A 77 -3.12 16.65 -12.57
C GLU A 77 -2.09 16.36 -11.48
N GLN A 78 -2.52 15.59 -10.51
CA GLN A 78 -1.70 15.04 -9.44
C GLN A 78 -1.75 13.51 -9.53
N TYR A 79 -0.61 12.88 -9.25
CA TYR A 79 -0.44 11.45 -9.30
C TYR A 79 0.36 11.00 -8.08
N GLY A 80 -0.08 9.97 -7.38
CA GLY A 80 0.58 9.54 -6.16
C GLY A 80 -0.08 8.38 -5.47
N ASP A 81 0.05 8.37 -4.15
CA ASP A 81 -0.34 7.29 -3.28
C ASP A 81 -1.48 7.71 -2.34
N ALA A 82 -2.34 6.78 -1.96
CA ALA A 82 -3.39 7.02 -0.99
C ALA A 82 -3.44 5.92 0.08
N ILE A 83 -3.90 6.29 1.27
CA ILE A 83 -4.36 5.34 2.29
C ILE A 83 -5.83 5.63 2.55
N ILE A 84 -6.67 4.60 2.40
CA ILE A 84 -8.10 4.65 2.67
C ILE A 84 -8.38 3.75 3.87
N THR A 85 -9.14 4.23 4.84
CA THR A 85 -9.41 3.46 6.06
C THR A 85 -10.81 3.68 6.62
N ALA A 86 -11.41 2.61 7.14
CA ALA A 86 -12.65 2.63 7.92
C ALA A 86 -12.40 2.96 9.40
N LEU A 87 -11.13 2.98 9.82
CA LEU A 87 -10.73 3.19 11.21
C LEU A 87 -10.34 4.67 11.43
N PRO A 88 -10.51 5.21 12.65
CA PRO A 88 -10.07 6.56 12.97
C PRO A 88 -8.56 6.73 12.78
N THR A 89 -8.14 7.94 12.42
CA THR A 89 -6.74 8.29 12.23
C THR A 89 -6.32 9.39 13.19
N SER A 90 -5.09 9.37 13.68
CA SER A 90 -4.56 10.37 14.64
C SER A 90 -3.47 11.26 14.06
N ALA A 91 -2.70 10.79 13.10
CA ALA A 91 -1.65 11.57 12.47
C ALA A 91 -1.40 11.11 11.02
N VAL A 92 -0.97 12.05 10.19
CA VAL A 92 -0.61 11.81 8.79
C VAL A 92 0.74 12.49 8.51
N LYS A 93 1.67 11.74 7.89
CA LYS A 93 2.94 12.24 7.39
C LYS A 93 3.06 11.87 5.92
N ALA A 94 3.44 12.83 5.10
CA ALA A 94 3.66 12.61 3.67
C ALA A 94 4.88 13.39 3.19
N GLY A 95 5.55 12.90 2.17
CA GLY A 95 6.69 13.60 1.62
C GLY A 95 7.38 12.86 0.48
N PRO A 96 8.28 13.58 -0.23
CA PRO A 96 9.01 13.02 -1.36
C PRO A 96 10.08 12.02 -0.91
N LEU A 97 10.39 11.09 -1.80
CA LEU A 97 11.54 10.20 -1.70
C LEU A 97 12.61 10.61 -2.73
N PRO A 98 13.89 10.29 -2.47
CA PRO A 98 14.97 10.57 -3.44
C PRO A 98 14.68 9.89 -4.78
N SER A 99 14.43 10.66 -5.84
CA SER A 99 14.03 10.17 -7.15
C SER A 99 14.99 10.60 -8.24
N ILE A 100 15.27 9.71 -9.20
CA ILE A 100 16.10 9.97 -10.38
C ILE A 100 15.23 10.02 -11.64
N GLY A 101 14.15 9.24 -11.64
CA GLY A 101 13.15 9.19 -12.69
C GLY A 101 11.91 9.97 -12.32
N GLU A 102 10.76 9.32 -12.42
CA GLU A 102 9.49 9.86 -11.95
C GLU A 102 9.54 10.09 -10.43
N GLN A 103 9.02 11.22 -9.99
CA GLN A 103 8.98 11.57 -8.57
C GLN A 103 8.19 10.53 -7.79
N ARG A 104 8.78 10.05 -6.70
CA ARG A 104 8.17 9.09 -5.77
C ARG A 104 8.05 9.71 -4.39
N GLY A 105 7.10 9.22 -3.64
CA GLY A 105 6.83 9.67 -2.29
C GLY A 105 6.45 8.53 -1.35
N ALA A 106 6.20 8.90 -0.12
CA ALA A 106 5.60 8.02 0.86
C ALA A 106 4.51 8.76 1.62
N LEU A 107 3.51 8.00 2.02
CA LEU A 107 2.41 8.44 2.86
C LEU A 107 2.32 7.52 4.07
N SER A 108 2.37 8.06 5.27
CA SER A 108 2.14 7.31 6.49
C SER A 108 0.94 7.85 7.25
N VAL A 109 0.17 6.95 7.82
CA VAL A 109 -1.03 7.26 8.61
C VAL A 109 -1.00 6.45 9.89
N GLU A 110 -1.18 7.12 11.04
CA GLU A 110 -1.44 6.47 12.30
C GLU A 110 -2.93 6.14 12.41
N VAL A 111 -3.24 4.86 12.49
CA VAL A 111 -4.60 4.33 12.57
C VAL A 111 -4.88 3.87 14.00
N LEU A 112 -6.05 4.22 14.52
CA LEU A 112 -6.49 3.80 15.85
C LEU A 112 -7.27 2.48 15.76
N VAL A 113 -6.78 1.45 16.44
CA VAL A 113 -7.38 0.12 16.52
C VAL A 113 -7.74 -0.15 17.98
N GLY A 114 -8.96 0.20 18.38
CA GLY A 114 -9.32 0.28 19.79
C GLY A 114 -8.53 1.40 20.49
N ASP A 115 -7.78 1.04 21.50
CA ASP A 115 -6.87 1.91 22.27
C ASP A 115 -5.41 1.87 21.81
N ARG A 116 -5.09 1.05 20.80
CA ARG A 116 -3.73 0.90 20.26
C ARG A 116 -3.58 1.66 18.93
N LYS A 117 -2.36 2.13 18.65
CA LYS A 117 -2.01 2.76 17.38
C LYS A 117 -1.28 1.76 16.47
N LEU A 118 -1.59 1.83 15.20
CA LEU A 118 -0.89 1.13 14.11
C LEU A 118 -0.39 2.16 13.11
N LEU A 119 0.91 2.16 12.83
CA LEU A 119 1.47 2.97 11.77
C LEU A 119 1.40 2.22 10.43
N VAL A 120 0.80 2.82 9.42
CA VAL A 120 0.75 2.28 8.06
C VAL A 120 1.49 3.21 7.12
N VAL A 121 2.52 2.68 6.46
CA VAL A 121 3.36 3.42 5.50
C VAL A 121 3.14 2.84 4.12
N ASN A 122 2.66 3.66 3.20
CA ASN A 122 2.44 3.34 1.80
C ASN A 122 3.47 4.02 0.91
N THR A 123 3.99 3.31 -0.08
CA THR A 123 4.95 3.85 -1.05
C THR A 123 4.88 3.14 -2.39
N HIS A 124 5.21 3.86 -3.46
CA HIS A 124 5.48 3.31 -4.78
C HIS A 124 6.91 3.65 -5.17
N LEU A 125 7.81 2.67 -5.19
CA LEU A 125 9.23 2.88 -5.45
C LEU A 125 9.53 3.03 -6.95
N GLY A 126 10.68 3.63 -7.25
CA GLY A 126 11.14 3.85 -8.61
C GLY A 126 11.54 2.55 -9.35
N LEU A 127 11.70 2.65 -10.67
CA LEU A 127 12.02 1.49 -11.51
C LEU A 127 13.49 1.09 -11.47
N ARG A 128 14.40 2.00 -11.09
CA ARG A 128 15.86 1.76 -11.11
C ARG A 128 16.33 1.16 -9.78
N GLY A 129 17.12 0.09 -9.81
CA GLY A 129 17.56 -0.61 -8.59
C GLY A 129 18.33 0.29 -7.60
N ARG A 130 19.21 1.18 -8.08
CA ARG A 130 19.95 2.12 -7.20
C ARG A 130 19.02 3.16 -6.56
N GLU A 131 18.02 3.60 -7.30
CA GLU A 131 17.00 4.53 -6.82
C GLU A 131 16.18 3.89 -5.71
N ARG A 132 15.65 2.67 -5.94
CA ARG A 132 14.91 1.91 -4.93
C ARG A 132 15.68 1.68 -3.63
N ILE A 133 16.98 1.40 -3.73
CA ILE A 133 17.83 1.26 -2.54
C ILE A 133 17.88 2.57 -1.76
N ARG A 134 18.09 3.72 -2.42
CA ARG A 134 18.10 5.04 -1.76
C ARG A 134 16.76 5.36 -1.12
N GLN A 135 15.66 5.15 -1.85
CA GLN A 135 14.29 5.38 -1.37
C GLN A 135 14.01 4.52 -0.15
N MET A 136 14.31 3.23 -0.21
CA MET A 136 14.09 2.31 0.91
C MET A 136 15.00 2.65 2.11
N THR A 137 16.25 3.03 1.89
CA THR A 137 17.15 3.50 2.95
C THR A 137 16.57 4.73 3.66
N THR A 138 15.98 5.67 2.89
CA THR A 138 15.30 6.84 3.46
C THR A 138 14.09 6.41 4.31
N LEU A 139 13.26 5.49 3.82
CA LEU A 139 12.10 4.99 4.58
C LEU A 139 12.52 4.32 5.90
N LEU A 140 13.57 3.51 5.88
CA LEU A 140 14.01 2.79 7.07
C LEU A 140 14.72 3.69 8.12
N ASN A 141 15.39 4.76 7.71
CA ASN A 141 16.30 5.54 8.57
C ASN A 141 15.81 6.95 8.92
N SER A 142 14.79 7.49 8.24
CA SER A 142 14.41 8.90 8.38
C SER A 142 13.08 9.11 9.13
N GLY A 143 12.81 8.29 10.15
CA GLY A 143 11.64 8.44 10.99
C GLY A 143 10.29 8.11 10.32
N TRP A 144 10.29 7.48 9.13
CA TRP A 144 9.07 7.04 8.47
C TRP A 144 8.37 5.87 9.18
N LEU A 145 9.16 5.03 9.87
CA LEU A 145 8.65 3.87 10.61
C LEU A 145 8.47 4.18 12.12
N ARG A 146 8.34 5.46 12.46
CA ARG A 146 8.07 5.93 13.83
C ARG A 146 6.79 6.74 13.84
N GLY A 147 6.09 6.75 14.97
CA GLY A 147 4.92 7.58 15.19
C GLY A 147 5.22 9.09 15.12
N ALA A 148 4.18 9.90 15.13
CA ALA A 148 4.29 11.35 15.02
C ALA A 148 5.12 12.00 16.15
N MET A 149 5.21 11.33 17.29
CA MET A 149 6.04 11.75 18.45
C MET A 149 7.39 11.04 18.49
N GLU A 150 7.87 10.51 17.38
CA GLU A 150 9.10 9.72 17.24
C GLU A 150 9.13 8.44 18.12
N GLU A 151 7.97 8.04 18.65
CA GLU A 151 7.83 6.78 19.37
C GLU A 151 7.85 5.57 18.43
N PRO A 152 8.40 4.43 18.84
CA PRO A 152 8.24 3.17 18.13
C PRO A 152 6.78 2.73 18.20
N LEU A 153 6.17 2.51 17.04
CA LEU A 153 4.82 1.96 16.91
C LEU A 153 4.87 0.64 16.12
N PRO A 154 3.95 -0.30 16.41
CA PRO A 154 3.68 -1.39 15.49
C PRO A 154 3.42 -0.83 14.10
N CYS A 155 4.18 -1.32 13.10
CA CYS A 155 4.22 -0.68 11.79
C CYS A 155 4.02 -1.68 10.67
N VAL A 156 3.27 -1.26 9.66
CA VAL A 156 3.13 -1.91 8.36
C VAL A 156 3.76 -1.00 7.30
N LEU A 157 4.77 -1.51 6.60
CA LEU A 157 5.32 -0.89 5.39
C LEU A 157 4.83 -1.68 4.18
N CYS A 158 4.07 -1.05 3.29
CA CYS A 158 3.48 -1.72 2.15
C CYS A 158 3.51 -0.87 0.88
N GLY A 159 3.18 -1.48 -0.25
CA GLY A 159 3.08 -0.82 -1.54
C GLY A 159 3.70 -1.61 -2.68
N ASP A 160 3.78 -0.95 -3.83
CA ASP A 160 4.51 -1.43 -5.00
C ASP A 160 6.00 -1.05 -4.87
N PHE A 161 6.82 -2.02 -4.54
CA PHE A 161 8.26 -1.75 -4.39
C PHE A 161 9.03 -1.85 -5.72
N ASN A 162 8.36 -2.23 -6.81
CA ASN A 162 9.03 -2.53 -8.08
C ASN A 162 10.25 -3.46 -7.92
N ALA A 163 10.20 -4.34 -6.94
CA ALA A 163 11.34 -5.11 -6.44
C ALA A 163 10.93 -6.55 -6.14
N ILE A 164 11.49 -7.51 -6.85
CA ILE A 164 11.29 -8.94 -6.57
C ILE A 164 12.07 -9.38 -5.32
N PRO A 165 11.72 -10.50 -4.66
CA PRO A 165 12.38 -10.98 -3.42
C PRO A 165 13.89 -11.21 -3.54
N SER A 166 14.41 -11.50 -4.72
CA SER A 166 15.86 -11.64 -4.96
C SER A 166 16.60 -10.30 -5.08
N SER A 167 15.89 -9.16 -5.09
CA SER A 167 16.50 -7.83 -5.25
C SER A 167 17.20 -7.35 -3.97
N ALA A 168 18.16 -6.44 -4.12
CA ALA A 168 18.84 -5.81 -2.99
C ALA A 168 17.87 -4.96 -2.14
N THR A 169 16.89 -4.31 -2.78
CA THR A 169 15.86 -3.51 -2.09
C THR A 169 15.02 -4.37 -1.16
N TYR A 170 14.49 -5.49 -1.65
CA TYR A 170 13.72 -6.41 -0.82
C TYR A 170 14.56 -6.95 0.36
N ARG A 171 15.79 -7.41 0.10
CA ARG A 171 16.67 -7.91 1.16
C ARG A 171 17.03 -6.84 2.20
N LEU A 172 17.05 -5.56 1.82
CA LEU A 172 17.28 -4.47 2.76
C LEU A 172 16.12 -4.37 3.77
N VAL A 173 14.87 -4.41 3.31
CA VAL A 173 13.68 -4.39 4.17
C VAL A 173 13.59 -5.64 5.04
N ALA A 174 13.80 -6.81 4.45
CA ALA A 174 13.68 -8.11 5.13
C ALA A 174 14.71 -8.35 6.26
N ARG A 175 15.69 -7.44 6.43
CA ARG A 175 16.60 -7.46 7.58
C ARG A 175 15.96 -6.89 8.85
N SER A 176 14.96 -6.04 8.71
CA SER A 176 14.37 -5.27 9.80
C SER A 176 12.88 -5.53 9.99
N LEU A 177 12.20 -6.03 8.96
CA LEU A 177 10.75 -6.26 8.96
C LEU A 177 10.46 -7.65 8.40
N LYS A 178 9.32 -8.24 8.83
CA LYS A 178 8.85 -9.55 8.36
C LYS A 178 7.94 -9.39 7.15
N ASP A 179 8.20 -10.13 6.07
CA ASP A 179 7.30 -10.21 4.91
C ASP A 179 6.02 -10.99 5.29
N ALA A 180 4.87 -10.35 5.17
CA ALA A 180 3.59 -10.95 5.51
C ALA A 180 3.29 -12.21 4.70
N GLN A 181 3.70 -12.28 3.43
CA GLN A 181 3.49 -13.50 2.63
C GLN A 181 4.34 -14.69 3.09
N LEU A 182 5.44 -14.46 3.82
CA LEU A 182 6.26 -15.53 4.40
C LEU A 182 5.77 -15.94 5.80
N GLY A 183 5.06 -15.07 6.50
CA GLY A 183 4.45 -15.36 7.80
C GLY A 183 3.10 -16.09 7.73
N GLY A 184 2.50 -16.16 6.56
CA GLY A 184 1.22 -16.84 6.33
C GLY A 184 1.36 -18.34 6.11
N THR A 185 0.23 -19.06 6.11
CA THR A 185 0.16 -20.52 5.87
C THR A 185 0.22 -20.90 4.39
N ALA A 186 -0.02 -19.94 3.49
CA ALA A 186 -0.03 -20.16 2.03
C ALA A 186 1.33 -19.81 1.40
N ALA A 187 1.70 -20.51 0.34
CA ALA A 187 2.90 -20.16 -0.43
C ALA A 187 2.79 -18.74 -1.03
N PRO A 188 3.89 -17.95 -1.00
CA PRO A 188 3.92 -16.62 -1.58
C PRO A 188 3.57 -16.62 -3.06
N ARG A 189 2.79 -15.64 -3.52
CA ARG A 189 2.32 -15.53 -4.89
C ARG A 189 2.71 -14.20 -5.53
N ALA A 190 2.89 -14.24 -6.85
CA ALA A 190 3.15 -13.06 -7.67
C ALA A 190 1.91 -12.16 -7.78
N THR A 191 2.13 -10.85 -7.94
CA THR A 191 1.09 -9.84 -8.09
C THR A 191 1.03 -9.22 -9.48
N PHE A 192 2.11 -9.30 -10.26
CA PHE A 192 2.25 -8.69 -11.58
C PHE A 192 2.76 -9.65 -12.65
N PRO A 193 2.30 -9.54 -13.92
CA PRO A 193 1.09 -8.82 -14.34
C PRO A 193 -0.18 -9.60 -13.95
N SER A 194 -1.29 -8.91 -13.69
CA SER A 194 -2.51 -9.50 -13.10
C SER A 194 -3.11 -10.65 -13.91
N ARG A 195 -2.97 -10.63 -15.24
CA ARG A 195 -3.48 -11.70 -16.12
C ARG A 195 -2.71 -13.01 -15.95
N TYR A 196 -1.36 -12.93 -15.89
CA TYR A 196 -0.43 -14.04 -15.75
C TYR A 196 0.66 -13.68 -14.75
N PRO A 197 0.40 -13.78 -13.43
CA PRO A 197 1.32 -13.29 -12.41
C PRO A 197 2.63 -14.03 -12.38
N LEU A 198 3.74 -13.31 -12.57
CA LEU A 198 5.11 -13.83 -12.60
C LEU A 198 6.03 -13.17 -11.58
N MET A 199 5.76 -11.91 -11.21
CA MET A 199 6.62 -11.12 -10.33
C MET A 199 5.88 -10.70 -9.05
N ARG A 200 6.55 -10.82 -7.91
CA ARG A 200 6.13 -10.25 -6.62
C ARG A 200 6.71 -8.85 -6.54
N LEU A 201 5.97 -7.84 -6.94
CA LEU A 201 6.35 -6.42 -6.89
C LEU A 201 5.73 -5.70 -5.70
N ASP A 202 4.52 -6.14 -5.32
CA ASP A 202 3.76 -5.59 -4.21
C ASP A 202 4.06 -6.38 -2.94
N HIS A 203 4.32 -5.67 -1.85
CA HIS A 203 4.73 -6.26 -0.59
C HIS A 203 3.98 -5.64 0.60
N ILE A 204 3.83 -6.42 1.64
CA ILE A 204 3.43 -6.00 2.99
C ILE A 204 4.48 -6.53 3.95
N PHE A 205 5.16 -5.63 4.63
CA PHE A 205 6.11 -5.93 5.69
C PHE A 205 5.59 -5.43 7.01
N VAL A 206 5.85 -6.18 8.08
CA VAL A 206 5.37 -5.85 9.43
C VAL A 206 6.51 -5.89 10.45
N THR A 207 6.40 -5.09 11.51
CA THR A 207 7.28 -5.15 12.68
C THR A 207 7.01 -6.40 13.54
N ASP A 208 7.93 -6.71 14.47
CA ASP A 208 7.83 -7.88 15.34
C ASP A 208 6.61 -7.85 16.29
N ASP A 209 6.10 -6.65 16.57
CA ASP A 209 4.92 -6.41 17.41
C ASP A 209 3.59 -6.80 16.73
N LEU A 210 3.67 -7.28 15.48
CA LEU A 210 2.51 -7.72 14.69
C LEU A 210 2.62 -9.19 14.32
N VAL A 211 1.50 -9.88 14.46
CA VAL A 211 1.34 -11.28 14.03
C VAL A 211 0.54 -11.32 12.73
N VAL A 212 1.10 -11.94 11.71
CA VAL A 212 0.39 -12.20 10.44
C VAL A 212 -0.42 -13.48 10.58
N LYS A 213 -1.75 -13.36 10.58
CA LYS A 213 -2.67 -14.50 10.62
C LYS A 213 -2.87 -15.12 9.25
N ARG A 214 -2.92 -14.25 8.23
CA ARG A 214 -3.11 -14.67 6.84
C ARG A 214 -2.54 -13.62 5.90
N ALA A 215 -1.92 -14.06 4.80
CA ALA A 215 -1.61 -13.21 3.66
C ALA A 215 -1.98 -13.92 2.36
N ALA A 216 -2.54 -13.20 1.39
CA ALA A 216 -2.99 -13.77 0.13
C ALA A 216 -3.02 -12.74 -0.99
N VAL A 217 -2.62 -13.14 -2.19
CA VAL A 217 -2.89 -12.39 -3.42
C VAL A 217 -4.31 -12.72 -3.88
N LEU A 218 -5.16 -11.69 -3.99
CA LEU A 218 -6.55 -11.87 -4.38
C LEU A 218 -6.64 -11.96 -5.91
N GLN A 219 -7.01 -13.13 -6.40
CA GLN A 219 -7.07 -13.42 -7.83
C GLN A 219 -8.42 -14.00 -8.22
N ASN A 220 -9.25 -13.21 -8.90
CA ASN A 220 -10.50 -13.60 -9.49
C ASN A 220 -10.69 -12.90 -10.87
N ARG A 221 -11.85 -13.04 -11.49
CA ARG A 221 -12.14 -12.39 -12.78
C ARG A 221 -12.13 -10.87 -12.68
N LEU A 222 -12.64 -10.31 -11.58
CA LEU A 222 -12.71 -8.87 -11.34
C LEU A 222 -11.30 -8.28 -11.18
N THR A 223 -10.48 -8.85 -10.28
CA THR A 223 -9.12 -8.35 -9.99
C THR A 223 -8.22 -8.43 -11.22
N LYS A 224 -8.36 -9.45 -12.07
CA LYS A 224 -7.58 -9.59 -13.33
C LYS A 224 -7.90 -8.50 -14.36
N VAL A 225 -9.08 -7.90 -14.30
CA VAL A 225 -9.50 -6.83 -15.22
C VAL A 225 -9.27 -5.46 -14.62
N ALA A 226 -9.39 -5.31 -13.31
CA ALA A 226 -9.44 -4.01 -12.62
C ALA A 226 -8.13 -3.22 -12.68
N SER A 227 -6.98 -3.89 -12.67
CA SER A 227 -5.63 -3.29 -12.79
C SER A 227 -4.69 -4.28 -13.46
N ASP A 228 -3.50 -3.82 -13.85
CA ASP A 228 -2.39 -4.68 -14.29
C ASP A 228 -1.64 -5.34 -13.11
N HIS A 229 -1.88 -4.91 -11.86
CA HIS A 229 -1.49 -5.59 -10.63
C HIS A 229 -2.66 -6.37 -10.00
N LEU A 230 -2.34 -7.37 -9.18
CA LEU A 230 -3.28 -8.05 -8.28
C LEU A 230 -3.15 -7.49 -6.86
N PRO A 231 -4.26 -7.31 -6.13
CA PRO A 231 -4.20 -6.83 -4.76
C PRO A 231 -3.57 -7.87 -3.83
N LEU A 232 -2.71 -7.40 -2.93
CA LEU A 232 -2.14 -8.21 -1.86
C LEU A 232 -2.84 -7.87 -0.54
N PHE A 233 -3.42 -8.88 0.07
CA PHE A 233 -4.17 -8.81 1.33
C PHE A 233 -3.35 -9.40 2.47
N ALA A 234 -3.46 -8.81 3.66
CA ALA A 234 -2.99 -9.40 4.91
C ALA A 234 -4.01 -9.19 6.04
N GLU A 235 -4.17 -10.21 6.87
CA GLU A 235 -4.86 -10.16 8.14
C GLU A 235 -3.82 -10.24 9.25
N ILE A 236 -3.76 -9.19 10.07
CA ILE A 236 -2.77 -9.02 11.13
C ILE A 236 -3.45 -8.78 12.47
N SER A 237 -2.76 -9.06 13.56
CA SER A 237 -3.12 -8.61 14.90
C SER A 237 -1.90 -8.11 15.63
N PHE A 238 -2.10 -7.37 16.68
CA PHE A 238 -1.02 -7.08 17.60
C PHE A 238 -0.55 -8.37 18.29
N ALA A 239 0.76 -8.46 18.59
CA ALA A 239 1.35 -9.56 19.35
C ALA A 239 0.97 -9.47 20.83
#